data_2a81e8bafba6291ea4696838d61356ff
#
_entry.id   2a81e8bafba6291ea4696838d61356ff
#
_cell.length_a   1.000
_cell.length_b   1.000
_cell.length_c   1.000
_cell.angle_alpha   90.00
_cell.angle_beta   90.00
_cell.angle_gamma   90.00
#
_symmetry.space_group_name_H-M   'P 1'
#
loop_
_entity.id
_entity.type
_entity.pdbx_description
1 polymer ?
#
loop_
_entity_poly.entity_id
_entity_poly.type
_entity_poly.pdbx_seq_one_letter_code
_entity_poly.pdbx_strand_id
1 'polypeptide(L)'
;MSLSIGQYAVKPPIFLAPMAGITDLPFRRVVSRFKTGHFVTEMIASQEILSGRPGVRQKAELEVDTSYTSVQISGRDPYAISETAKLVEGLGAKIIDLNMGCPAKKVVNGYAGSALLKDIPLASKLIEAVVNSVSVPVTLKTRLGWNDDDLNAPTLAKVAEQLGVKLITIHARTRCQFYKGYARWKLLKNVKENVSIPVIVNGDISDTNSAKTALKESTADGLMVGRAIRGRPWLLNEIAADLWGFQKYNLVGSGSLTELIVSHYEDILSFYGNELGVRVARKHLGWYMEYGGVLSEDRRSILTEEIPKKVLSKLKTVFEFREAA
;
A
#
# COMPACT_ATOMS: atom_id res chain seq x y z
N MET A 1 10.03 -16.56 -9.19
CA MET A 1 8.70 -16.25 -9.77
C MET A 1 8.66 -14.76 -10.08
N SER A 2 8.11 -14.37 -11.23
CA SER A 2 7.96 -12.96 -11.64
C SER A 2 6.60 -12.80 -12.30
N LEU A 3 6.04 -11.60 -12.25
CA LEU A 3 4.86 -11.21 -13.03
C LEU A 3 5.14 -9.88 -13.74
N SER A 4 4.25 -9.48 -14.65
CA SER A 4 4.39 -8.24 -15.40
C SER A 4 3.17 -7.34 -15.23
N ILE A 5 3.41 -6.03 -15.15
CA ILE A 5 2.40 -4.98 -15.23
C ILE A 5 2.67 -4.20 -16.52
N GLY A 6 2.03 -4.59 -17.62
CA GLY A 6 2.42 -4.11 -18.94
C GLY A 6 3.89 -4.48 -19.25
N GLN A 7 4.72 -3.47 -19.56
CA GLN A 7 6.16 -3.63 -19.79
C GLN A 7 7.03 -3.77 -18.54
N TYR A 8 6.47 -3.58 -17.34
CA TYR A 8 7.23 -3.58 -16.09
C TYR A 8 7.21 -4.95 -15.43
N ALA A 9 8.38 -5.56 -15.24
CA ALA A 9 8.53 -6.80 -14.49
C ALA A 9 8.52 -6.55 -12.99
N VAL A 10 7.72 -7.32 -12.26
CA VAL A 10 7.70 -7.31 -10.78
C VAL A 10 8.30 -8.62 -10.28
N LYS A 11 9.45 -8.53 -9.64
CA LYS A 11 10.21 -9.66 -9.11
C LYS A 11 10.87 -9.28 -7.78
N PRO A 12 10.52 -9.96 -6.67
CA PRO A 12 9.47 -10.98 -6.51
C PRO A 12 8.06 -10.40 -6.62
N PRO A 13 7.02 -11.25 -6.81
CA PRO A 13 5.63 -10.80 -6.93
C PRO A 13 5.01 -10.48 -5.57
N ILE A 14 5.61 -9.50 -4.86
CA ILE A 14 5.17 -9.02 -3.55
C ILE A 14 4.98 -7.50 -3.58
N PHE A 15 3.92 -7.03 -2.95
CA PHE A 15 3.47 -5.65 -3.02
C PHE A 15 3.30 -5.03 -1.63
N LEU A 16 3.63 -3.75 -1.50
CA LEU A 16 3.23 -2.91 -0.37
C LEU A 16 1.86 -2.31 -0.65
N ALA A 17 0.90 -2.56 0.24
CA ALA A 17 -0.46 -2.02 0.08
C ALA A 17 -0.52 -0.50 0.29
N PRO A 18 -1.38 0.22 -0.44
CA PRO A 18 -1.70 1.62 -0.17
C PRO A 18 -2.41 1.76 1.17
N MET A 19 -1.86 2.57 2.07
CA MET A 19 -2.42 2.80 3.40
C MET A 19 -2.35 4.30 3.75
N ALA A 20 -3.50 4.96 3.79
CA ALA A 20 -3.61 6.38 4.10
C ALA A 20 -2.93 6.73 5.44
N GLY A 21 -2.07 7.73 5.40
CA GLY A 21 -1.26 8.16 6.53
C GLY A 21 -0.11 7.20 6.90
N ILE A 22 0.19 6.17 6.11
CA ILE A 22 1.24 5.19 6.43
C ILE A 22 2.23 5.04 5.28
N THR A 23 1.76 4.83 4.05
CA THR A 23 2.63 4.58 2.90
C THR A 23 2.95 5.86 2.13
N ASP A 24 3.24 6.93 2.89
CA ASP A 24 3.81 8.17 2.38
C ASP A 24 5.25 7.96 1.84
N LEU A 25 5.81 8.97 1.22
CA LEU A 25 7.14 8.88 0.61
C LEU A 25 8.24 8.48 1.63
N PRO A 26 8.32 9.08 2.84
CA PRO A 26 9.30 8.65 3.84
C PRO A 26 9.21 7.17 4.20
N PHE A 27 7.99 6.64 4.38
CA PHE A 27 7.83 5.21 4.72
C PHE A 27 8.21 4.31 3.53
N ARG A 28 7.83 4.65 2.30
CA ARG A 28 8.24 3.88 1.12
C ARG A 28 9.76 3.87 0.93
N ARG A 29 10.45 5.00 1.19
CA ARG A 29 11.92 5.07 1.20
C ARG A 29 12.55 4.12 2.21
N VAL A 30 11.97 4.00 3.40
CA VAL A 30 12.46 3.01 4.39
C VAL A 30 12.28 1.59 3.90
N VAL A 31 11.10 1.25 3.35
CA VAL A 31 10.83 -0.10 2.81
C VAL A 31 11.75 -0.40 1.62
N SER A 32 12.04 0.57 0.76
CA SER A 32 12.89 0.39 -0.44
C SER A 32 14.34 0.02 -0.12
N ARG A 33 14.84 0.35 1.09
CA ARG A 33 16.19 -0.08 1.54
C ARG A 33 16.38 -1.59 1.51
N PHE A 34 15.31 -2.35 1.65
CA PHE A 34 15.31 -3.81 1.59
C PHE A 34 15.19 -4.37 0.17
N LYS A 35 15.25 -3.50 -0.86
CA LYS A 35 15.33 -3.83 -2.30
C LYS A 35 14.31 -4.88 -2.73
N THR A 36 13.12 -4.84 -2.17
CA THR A 36 12.11 -5.88 -2.38
C THR A 36 10.72 -5.29 -2.45
N GLY A 37 9.97 -5.73 -3.45
CA GLY A 37 8.55 -5.43 -3.62
C GLY A 37 8.25 -4.30 -4.57
N HIS A 38 6.99 -4.24 -4.94
CA HIS A 38 6.38 -3.14 -5.68
C HIS A 38 5.49 -2.34 -4.73
N PHE A 39 5.55 -1.02 -4.80
CA PHE A 39 4.86 -0.15 -3.86
C PHE A 39 3.63 0.47 -4.51
N VAL A 40 2.62 0.77 -3.68
CA VAL A 40 1.48 1.59 -4.10
C VAL A 40 1.40 2.80 -3.17
N THR A 41 1.31 4.00 -3.75
CA THR A 41 1.24 5.25 -2.97
C THR A 41 -0.03 5.31 -2.13
N GLU A 42 -0.11 6.29 -1.23
CA GLU A 42 -1.38 6.65 -0.63
C GLU A 42 -2.39 7.04 -1.71
N MET A 43 -3.68 6.81 -1.43
CA MET A 43 -4.77 7.14 -2.33
C MET A 43 -4.92 8.66 -2.51
N ILE A 44 -4.98 9.09 -3.76
CA ILE A 44 -5.25 10.47 -4.18
C ILE A 44 -6.71 10.56 -4.63
N ALA A 45 -7.48 11.42 -3.98
CA ALA A 45 -8.85 11.70 -4.40
C ALA A 45 -8.85 12.71 -5.56
N SER A 46 -9.48 12.36 -6.69
CA SER A 46 -9.48 13.16 -7.92
C SER A 46 -9.96 14.59 -7.68
N GLN A 47 -11.05 14.78 -6.93
CA GLN A 47 -11.56 16.11 -6.62
C GLN A 47 -10.60 16.94 -5.75
N GLU A 48 -9.85 16.30 -4.84
CA GLU A 48 -8.91 17.01 -3.95
C GLU A 48 -7.67 17.48 -4.72
N ILE A 49 -7.14 16.69 -5.65
CA ILE A 49 -5.94 17.07 -6.41
C ILE A 49 -6.27 18.12 -7.49
N LEU A 50 -7.39 17.98 -8.19
CA LEU A 50 -7.81 18.93 -9.22
C LEU A 50 -8.21 20.29 -8.65
N SER A 51 -8.74 20.31 -7.41
CA SER A 51 -9.03 21.58 -6.70
C SER A 51 -7.78 22.27 -6.15
N GLY A 52 -6.59 21.70 -6.31
CA GLY A 52 -5.34 22.27 -5.81
C GLY A 52 -5.21 22.23 -4.28
N ARG A 53 -5.94 21.33 -3.60
CA ARG A 53 -5.92 21.24 -2.14
C ARG A 53 -4.49 21.04 -1.61
N PRO A 54 -4.03 21.86 -0.66
CA PRO A 54 -2.69 21.74 -0.10
C PRO A 54 -2.38 20.33 0.44
N GLY A 55 -1.15 19.87 0.22
CA GLY A 55 -0.69 18.55 0.69
C GLY A 55 -1.16 17.34 -0.12
N VAL A 56 -2.08 17.50 -1.06
CA VAL A 56 -2.56 16.36 -1.89
C VAL A 56 -1.52 15.98 -2.94
N ARG A 57 -0.83 16.95 -3.54
CA ARG A 57 0.26 16.68 -4.50
C ARG A 57 1.40 15.88 -3.89
N GLN A 58 1.72 16.11 -2.60
CA GLN A 58 2.73 15.35 -1.87
C GLN A 58 2.47 13.83 -1.85
N LYS A 59 1.19 13.41 -1.91
CA LYS A 59 0.84 11.99 -2.01
C LYS A 59 1.21 11.35 -3.35
N ALA A 60 1.38 12.17 -4.40
CA ALA A 60 1.82 11.74 -5.72
C ALA A 60 3.35 11.78 -5.86
N GLU A 61 4.07 12.29 -4.85
CA GLU A 61 5.53 12.30 -4.90
C GLU A 61 6.09 10.89 -4.94
N LEU A 62 7.05 10.68 -5.84
CA LEU A 62 7.65 9.40 -6.15
C LEU A 62 9.13 9.42 -5.75
N GLU A 63 9.66 8.25 -5.54
CA GLU A 63 11.08 7.98 -5.42
C GLU A 63 11.79 8.29 -6.76
N VAL A 64 13.13 8.42 -6.73
CA VAL A 64 13.94 8.63 -7.95
C VAL A 64 13.72 7.48 -8.95
N ASP A 65 13.67 6.24 -8.47
CA ASP A 65 13.29 5.07 -9.28
C ASP A 65 11.80 4.77 -9.11
N THR A 66 11.01 5.23 -10.06
CA THR A 66 9.55 5.10 -10.08
C THR A 66 9.07 3.76 -10.64
N SER A 67 9.96 2.91 -11.16
CA SER A 67 9.60 1.62 -11.80
C SER A 67 8.96 0.62 -10.82
N TYR A 68 9.19 0.82 -9.52
CA TYR A 68 8.66 -0.03 -8.46
C TYR A 68 7.44 0.57 -7.73
N THR A 69 6.92 1.70 -8.22
CA THR A 69 5.82 2.40 -7.53
C THR A 69 4.67 2.72 -8.46
N SER A 70 3.46 2.29 -8.08
CA SER A 70 2.20 2.70 -8.70
C SER A 70 1.59 3.87 -7.93
N VAL A 71 1.05 4.86 -8.65
CA VAL A 71 0.29 5.96 -8.05
C VAL A 71 -1.18 5.57 -7.97
N GLN A 72 -1.75 5.53 -6.75
CA GLN A 72 -3.14 5.17 -6.56
C GLN A 72 -4.06 6.39 -6.59
N ILE A 73 -5.06 6.35 -7.46
CA ILE A 73 -6.10 7.37 -7.60
C ILE A 73 -7.49 6.83 -7.29
N SER A 74 -8.41 7.69 -6.87
CA SER A 74 -9.80 7.36 -6.57
C SER A 74 -10.73 8.50 -6.96
N GLY A 75 -11.88 8.16 -7.53
CA GLY A 75 -12.89 9.12 -7.93
C GLY A 75 -14.24 8.45 -8.19
N ARG A 76 -15.25 9.26 -8.49
CA ARG A 76 -16.59 8.83 -8.88
C ARG A 76 -17.05 9.42 -10.22
N ASP A 77 -16.33 10.36 -10.70
CA ASP A 77 -16.62 11.06 -11.94
C ASP A 77 -15.59 10.68 -13.01
N PRO A 78 -16.02 10.15 -14.17
CA PRO A 78 -15.12 9.68 -15.22
C PRO A 78 -14.21 10.78 -15.79
N TYR A 79 -14.68 12.00 -15.90
CA TYR A 79 -13.87 13.12 -16.38
C TYR A 79 -12.79 13.49 -15.33
N ALA A 80 -13.19 13.69 -14.09
CA ALA A 80 -12.25 14.07 -13.05
C ALA A 80 -11.16 13.00 -12.80
N ILE A 81 -11.52 11.70 -12.87
CA ILE A 81 -10.52 10.63 -12.64
C ILE A 81 -9.56 10.50 -13.84
N SER A 82 -10.02 10.72 -15.07
CA SER A 82 -9.16 10.73 -16.26
C SER A 82 -8.19 11.92 -16.26
N GLU A 83 -8.64 13.12 -15.90
CA GLU A 83 -7.75 14.28 -15.75
C GLU A 83 -6.74 14.08 -14.61
N THR A 84 -7.16 13.43 -13.52
CA THR A 84 -6.22 13.04 -12.46
C THR A 84 -5.18 12.04 -12.95
N ALA A 85 -5.59 11.06 -13.75
CA ALA A 85 -4.68 10.07 -14.33
C ALA A 85 -3.63 10.73 -15.23
N LYS A 86 -4.04 11.62 -16.14
CA LYS A 86 -3.13 12.43 -16.97
C LYS A 86 -2.18 13.28 -16.13
N LEU A 87 -2.68 13.91 -15.07
CA LEU A 87 -1.86 14.71 -14.18
C LEU A 87 -0.77 13.89 -13.50
N VAL A 88 -1.12 12.73 -12.92
CA VAL A 88 -0.12 11.89 -12.22
C VAL A 88 0.84 11.21 -13.20
N GLU A 89 0.41 10.86 -14.42
CA GLU A 89 1.31 10.43 -15.50
C GLU A 89 2.31 11.54 -15.85
N GLY A 90 1.83 12.77 -16.01
CA GLY A 90 2.69 13.95 -16.26
C GLY A 90 3.66 14.26 -15.11
N LEU A 91 3.34 13.86 -13.87
CA LEU A 91 4.24 13.93 -12.72
C LEU A 91 5.25 12.76 -12.66
N GLY A 92 5.22 11.84 -13.63
CA GLY A 92 6.19 10.76 -13.78
C GLY A 92 5.71 9.39 -13.29
N ALA A 93 4.43 9.22 -12.97
CA ALA A 93 3.88 7.89 -12.64
C ALA A 93 4.08 6.93 -13.82
N LYS A 94 4.66 5.77 -13.54
CA LYS A 94 4.89 4.68 -14.53
C LYS A 94 3.76 3.66 -14.54
N ILE A 95 2.99 3.59 -13.47
CA ILE A 95 1.83 2.73 -13.33
C ILE A 95 0.78 3.50 -12.53
N ILE A 96 -0.48 3.43 -12.95
CA ILE A 96 -1.60 4.04 -12.23
C ILE A 96 -2.47 2.93 -11.65
N ASP A 97 -2.78 3.01 -10.36
CA ASP A 97 -3.65 2.05 -9.66
C ASP A 97 -5.00 2.69 -9.33
N LEU A 98 -6.09 2.04 -9.70
CA LEU A 98 -7.45 2.47 -9.40
C LEU A 98 -7.92 1.92 -8.05
N ASN A 99 -8.37 2.80 -7.14
CA ASN A 99 -8.95 2.35 -5.88
C ASN A 99 -10.46 2.12 -5.98
N MET A 100 -10.87 0.85 -5.88
CA MET A 100 -12.26 0.43 -5.76
C MET A 100 -12.48 -0.45 -4.52
N GLY A 101 -11.64 -0.28 -3.47
CA GLY A 101 -11.66 -1.12 -2.29
C GLY A 101 -11.66 -0.38 -0.95
N CYS A 102 -11.44 0.94 -0.91
CA CYS A 102 -11.39 1.71 0.34
C CYS A 102 -12.75 1.72 1.05
N PRO A 103 -12.87 1.21 2.30
CA PRO A 103 -14.14 1.14 3.02
C PRO A 103 -14.43 2.38 3.88
N ALA A 104 -13.51 3.36 3.92
CA ALA A 104 -13.62 4.54 4.77
C ALA A 104 -14.91 5.32 4.50
N LYS A 105 -15.63 5.70 5.55
CA LYS A 105 -16.93 6.40 5.44
C LYS A 105 -16.86 7.63 4.52
N LYS A 106 -15.82 8.46 4.67
CA LYS A 106 -15.63 9.67 3.84
C LYS A 106 -15.55 9.33 2.34
N VAL A 107 -14.88 8.23 1.97
CA VAL A 107 -14.73 7.80 0.58
C VAL A 107 -16.03 7.19 0.05
N VAL A 108 -16.63 6.28 0.82
CA VAL A 108 -17.87 5.58 0.45
C VAL A 108 -19.07 6.55 0.35
N ASN A 109 -19.20 7.50 1.27
CA ASN A 109 -20.23 8.52 1.21
C ASN A 109 -20.05 9.46 -0.01
N GLY A 110 -18.83 9.56 -0.52
CA GLY A 110 -18.51 10.24 -1.79
C GLY A 110 -18.73 9.36 -3.03
N TYR A 111 -19.37 8.22 -2.93
CA TYR A 111 -19.60 7.25 -4.02
C TYR A 111 -18.31 6.80 -4.73
N ALA A 112 -17.20 6.71 -3.99
CA ALA A 112 -15.90 6.25 -4.49
C ALA A 112 -15.39 5.04 -3.67
N GLY A 113 -14.24 4.49 -4.06
CA GLY A 113 -13.64 3.34 -3.40
C GLY A 113 -14.57 2.12 -3.45
N SER A 114 -14.82 1.47 -2.32
CA SER A 114 -15.64 0.25 -2.29
C SER A 114 -17.14 0.49 -2.53
N ALA A 115 -17.63 1.74 -2.58
CA ALA A 115 -19.00 2.02 -3.01
C ALA A 115 -19.25 1.61 -4.47
N LEU A 116 -18.20 1.64 -5.30
CA LEU A 116 -18.26 1.23 -6.71
C LEU A 116 -18.58 -0.26 -6.90
N LEU A 117 -18.40 -1.08 -5.86
CA LEU A 117 -18.83 -2.48 -5.88
C LEU A 117 -20.35 -2.66 -5.91
N LYS A 118 -21.11 -1.60 -5.65
CA LYS A 118 -22.58 -1.60 -5.79
C LYS A 118 -23.05 -1.15 -7.18
N ASP A 119 -22.13 -0.65 -8.00
CA ASP A 119 -22.44 -0.06 -9.31
C ASP A 119 -21.31 -0.42 -10.31
N ILE A 120 -21.35 -1.66 -10.80
CA ILE A 120 -20.38 -2.15 -11.78
C ILE A 120 -20.42 -1.35 -13.09
N PRO A 121 -21.58 -0.90 -13.61
CA PRO A 121 -21.62 0.02 -14.75
C PRO A 121 -20.82 1.31 -14.54
N LEU A 122 -20.91 1.95 -13.37
CA LEU A 122 -20.12 3.15 -13.06
C LEU A 122 -18.64 2.78 -12.91
N ALA A 123 -18.32 1.68 -12.22
CA ALA A 123 -16.94 1.19 -12.09
C ALA A 123 -16.30 0.97 -13.46
N SER A 124 -17.05 0.38 -14.43
CA SER A 124 -16.60 0.15 -15.81
C SER A 124 -16.27 1.47 -16.52
N LYS A 125 -17.17 2.47 -16.43
CA LYS A 125 -16.96 3.80 -17.03
C LYS A 125 -15.72 4.50 -16.47
N LEU A 126 -15.44 4.35 -15.17
CA LEU A 126 -14.26 4.92 -14.54
C LEU A 126 -12.98 4.22 -15.01
N ILE A 127 -12.98 2.89 -15.11
CA ILE A 127 -11.85 2.11 -15.63
C ILE A 127 -11.56 2.52 -17.07
N GLU A 128 -12.58 2.52 -17.93
CA GLU A 128 -12.48 2.88 -19.34
C GLU A 128 -11.93 4.30 -19.52
N ALA A 129 -12.46 5.27 -18.76
CA ALA A 129 -12.01 6.66 -18.82
C ALA A 129 -10.51 6.80 -18.46
N VAL A 130 -10.02 6.06 -17.46
CA VAL A 130 -8.61 6.11 -17.09
C VAL A 130 -7.75 5.38 -18.11
N VAL A 131 -8.09 4.15 -18.50
CA VAL A 131 -7.29 3.36 -19.46
C VAL A 131 -7.14 4.08 -20.79
N ASN A 132 -8.20 4.74 -21.28
CA ASN A 132 -8.16 5.49 -22.53
C ASN A 132 -7.45 6.85 -22.43
N SER A 133 -7.17 7.34 -21.24
CA SER A 133 -6.61 8.68 -21.04
C SER A 133 -5.10 8.73 -20.87
N VAL A 134 -4.45 7.59 -20.62
CA VAL A 134 -3.02 7.48 -20.31
C VAL A 134 -2.33 6.42 -21.14
N SER A 135 -1.01 6.55 -21.29
CA SER A 135 -0.17 5.59 -22.01
C SER A 135 0.44 4.51 -21.09
N VAL A 136 0.51 4.80 -19.79
CA VAL A 136 1.07 3.88 -18.78
C VAL A 136 0.08 2.78 -18.39
N PRO A 137 0.56 1.61 -17.96
CA PRO A 137 -0.31 0.53 -17.48
C PRO A 137 -1.21 0.96 -16.32
N VAL A 138 -2.46 0.52 -16.37
CA VAL A 138 -3.45 0.71 -15.31
C VAL A 138 -3.68 -0.58 -14.56
N THR A 139 -3.70 -0.52 -13.22
CA THR A 139 -4.03 -1.62 -12.31
C THR A 139 -5.26 -1.30 -11.49
N LEU A 140 -5.88 -2.29 -10.88
CA LEU A 140 -7.08 -2.12 -10.07
C LEU A 140 -6.91 -2.77 -8.69
N LYS A 141 -7.25 -2.04 -7.62
CA LYS A 141 -7.33 -2.60 -6.28
C LYS A 141 -8.75 -2.55 -5.72
N THR A 142 -9.30 -3.73 -5.41
CA THR A 142 -10.69 -3.88 -4.97
C THR A 142 -10.85 -4.81 -3.75
N ARG A 143 -12.07 -5.18 -3.42
CA ARG A 143 -12.48 -6.17 -2.42
C ARG A 143 -13.31 -7.28 -3.07
N LEU A 144 -13.71 -8.31 -2.29
CA LEU A 144 -14.55 -9.42 -2.76
C LEU A 144 -15.93 -8.97 -3.27
N GLY A 145 -16.44 -7.89 -2.71
CA GLY A 145 -17.75 -7.35 -2.99
C GLY A 145 -18.18 -6.36 -1.90
N TRP A 146 -19.43 -5.90 -1.97
CA TRP A 146 -19.99 -5.01 -0.96
C TRP A 146 -20.27 -5.74 0.36
N ASN A 147 -20.99 -6.83 0.30
CA ASN A 147 -21.38 -7.71 1.42
C ASN A 147 -21.29 -9.18 0.98
N ASP A 148 -21.81 -10.10 1.79
CA ASP A 148 -21.76 -11.54 1.50
C ASP A 148 -22.79 -11.98 0.46
N ASP A 149 -23.86 -11.21 0.26
CA ASP A 149 -24.88 -11.46 -0.77
C ASP A 149 -24.44 -10.94 -2.15
N ASP A 150 -23.39 -10.09 -2.19
CA ASP A 150 -22.91 -9.43 -3.41
C ASP A 150 -21.37 -9.55 -3.50
N LEU A 151 -20.91 -10.75 -3.87
CA LEU A 151 -19.51 -11.11 -4.07
C LEU A 151 -19.12 -10.96 -5.54
N ASN A 152 -19.09 -9.73 -6.04
CA ASN A 152 -18.97 -9.42 -7.46
C ASN A 152 -17.53 -9.19 -7.97
N ALA A 153 -16.51 -9.49 -7.18
CA ALA A 153 -15.11 -9.39 -7.61
C ALA A 153 -14.81 -10.16 -8.91
N PRO A 154 -15.33 -11.37 -9.17
CA PRO A 154 -15.10 -12.07 -10.44
C PRO A 154 -15.64 -11.30 -11.65
N THR A 155 -16.85 -10.73 -11.53
CA THR A 155 -17.47 -9.92 -12.57
C THR A 155 -16.67 -8.65 -12.85
N LEU A 156 -16.29 -7.92 -11.78
CA LEU A 156 -15.48 -6.71 -11.91
C LEU A 156 -14.10 -7.02 -12.51
N ALA A 157 -13.46 -8.12 -12.13
CA ALA A 157 -12.16 -8.52 -12.66
C ALA A 157 -12.21 -8.79 -14.17
N LYS A 158 -13.24 -9.52 -14.63
CA LYS A 158 -13.45 -9.79 -16.06
C LYS A 158 -13.68 -8.50 -16.86
N VAL A 159 -14.51 -7.61 -16.35
CA VAL A 159 -14.75 -6.30 -16.98
C VAL A 159 -13.47 -5.47 -17.01
N ALA A 160 -12.73 -5.43 -15.91
CA ALA A 160 -11.47 -4.68 -15.82
C ALA A 160 -10.43 -5.19 -16.85
N GLU A 161 -10.29 -6.51 -17.00
CA GLU A 161 -9.42 -7.10 -18.02
C GLU A 161 -9.83 -6.71 -19.43
N GLN A 162 -11.12 -6.83 -19.75
CA GLN A 162 -11.68 -6.46 -21.06
C GLN A 162 -11.44 -5.00 -21.42
N LEU A 163 -11.47 -4.12 -20.41
CA LEU A 163 -11.19 -2.68 -20.54
C LEU A 163 -9.69 -2.33 -20.56
N GLY A 164 -8.80 -3.32 -20.41
CA GLY A 164 -7.36 -3.13 -20.58
C GLY A 164 -6.55 -2.97 -19.28
N VAL A 165 -7.14 -3.21 -18.12
CA VAL A 165 -6.40 -3.30 -16.84
C VAL A 165 -5.35 -4.42 -16.94
N LYS A 166 -4.15 -4.18 -16.37
CA LYS A 166 -2.99 -5.08 -16.50
C LYS A 166 -2.74 -5.96 -15.28
N LEU A 167 -3.36 -5.67 -14.14
CA LEU A 167 -3.25 -6.43 -12.90
C LEU A 167 -4.40 -6.07 -11.97
N ILE A 168 -4.92 -7.05 -11.23
CA ILE A 168 -5.94 -6.81 -10.20
C ILE A 168 -5.46 -7.29 -8.83
N THR A 169 -5.61 -6.43 -7.81
CA THR A 169 -5.37 -6.77 -6.41
C THR A 169 -6.70 -6.85 -5.65
N ILE A 170 -6.94 -7.96 -4.95
CA ILE A 170 -8.18 -8.16 -4.21
C ILE A 170 -7.91 -8.32 -2.72
N HIS A 171 -8.43 -7.41 -1.91
CA HIS A 171 -8.50 -7.62 -0.48
C HIS A 171 -9.57 -8.68 -0.18
N ALA A 172 -9.17 -9.81 0.37
CA ALA A 172 -10.02 -11.00 0.57
C ALA A 172 -11.08 -10.83 1.69
N ARG A 173 -11.70 -9.66 1.76
CA ARG A 173 -12.86 -9.29 2.59
C ARG A 173 -13.86 -8.49 1.77
N THR A 174 -15.13 -8.53 2.17
CA THR A 174 -16.14 -7.59 1.66
C THR A 174 -15.97 -6.20 2.27
N ARG A 175 -16.64 -5.20 1.69
CA ARG A 175 -16.67 -3.86 2.31
C ARG A 175 -17.34 -3.90 3.68
N CYS A 176 -18.44 -4.63 3.84
CA CYS A 176 -19.18 -4.68 5.11
C CYS A 176 -18.39 -5.36 6.24
N GLN A 177 -17.46 -6.27 5.93
CA GLN A 177 -16.54 -6.81 6.92
C GLN A 177 -15.54 -5.78 7.45
N PHE A 178 -15.22 -4.72 6.70
CA PHE A 178 -14.13 -3.80 7.03
C PHE A 178 -12.80 -4.55 7.27
N TYR A 179 -12.47 -4.79 8.53
CA TYR A 179 -11.28 -5.53 8.98
C TYR A 179 -11.64 -6.61 10.01
N LYS A 180 -12.94 -6.89 10.22
CA LYS A 180 -13.42 -7.92 11.14
C LYS A 180 -13.35 -9.32 10.51
N GLY A 181 -13.30 -10.34 11.34
CA GLY A 181 -13.16 -11.72 10.91
C GLY A 181 -11.84 -11.98 10.17
N TYR A 182 -11.81 -12.98 9.30
CA TYR A 182 -10.64 -13.41 8.56
C TYR A 182 -10.74 -13.06 7.07
N ALA A 183 -9.59 -12.89 6.41
CA ALA A 183 -9.51 -12.79 4.96
C ALA A 183 -9.88 -14.16 4.35
N ARG A 184 -10.77 -14.15 3.36
CA ARG A 184 -11.31 -15.38 2.72
C ARG A 184 -10.57 -15.66 1.41
N TRP A 185 -9.31 -16.05 1.51
CA TRP A 185 -8.40 -16.23 0.37
C TRP A 185 -8.94 -17.19 -0.69
N LYS A 186 -9.63 -18.28 -0.28
CA LYS A 186 -10.22 -19.29 -1.20
C LYS A 186 -11.17 -18.69 -2.23
N LEU A 187 -11.85 -17.57 -1.90
CA LEU A 187 -12.78 -16.93 -2.83
C LEU A 187 -12.10 -16.25 -4.02
N LEU A 188 -10.78 -15.99 -3.94
CA LEU A 188 -10.04 -15.43 -5.06
C LEU A 188 -9.79 -16.46 -6.17
N LYS A 189 -9.87 -17.76 -5.87
CA LYS A 189 -9.73 -18.81 -6.87
C LYS A 189 -10.71 -18.62 -8.02
N ASN A 190 -11.97 -18.32 -7.72
CA ASN A 190 -12.98 -18.01 -8.74
C ASN A 190 -12.62 -16.76 -9.58
N VAL A 191 -11.96 -15.77 -8.99
CA VAL A 191 -11.47 -14.62 -9.75
C VAL A 191 -10.36 -15.03 -10.70
N LYS A 192 -9.36 -15.76 -10.19
CA LYS A 192 -8.20 -16.20 -10.96
C LYS A 192 -8.59 -17.11 -12.14
N GLU A 193 -9.59 -17.94 -11.99
CA GLU A 193 -10.11 -18.83 -13.04
C GLU A 193 -10.83 -18.07 -14.16
N ASN A 194 -11.24 -16.82 -13.93
CA ASN A 194 -12.02 -16.00 -14.88
C ASN A 194 -11.21 -14.92 -15.61
N VAL A 195 -9.92 -14.74 -15.28
CA VAL A 195 -9.05 -13.73 -15.90
C VAL A 195 -7.66 -14.27 -16.21
N SER A 196 -7.02 -13.72 -17.24
CA SER A 196 -5.65 -14.03 -17.65
C SER A 196 -4.62 -13.08 -17.02
N ILE A 197 -5.05 -11.85 -16.66
CA ILE A 197 -4.18 -10.88 -16.00
C ILE A 197 -3.76 -11.37 -14.61
N PRO A 198 -2.59 -10.91 -14.10
CA PRO A 198 -2.16 -11.25 -12.75
C PRO A 198 -3.16 -10.84 -11.68
N VAL A 199 -3.42 -11.77 -10.75
CA VAL A 199 -4.26 -11.56 -9.57
C VAL A 199 -3.39 -11.57 -8.33
N ILE A 200 -3.48 -10.52 -7.50
CA ILE A 200 -2.74 -10.37 -6.26
C ILE A 200 -3.67 -10.52 -5.06
N VAL A 201 -3.33 -11.44 -4.16
CA VAL A 201 -4.07 -11.65 -2.92
C VAL A 201 -3.61 -10.65 -1.83
N ASN A 202 -4.57 -10.04 -1.14
CA ASN A 202 -4.34 -9.13 -0.02
C ASN A 202 -5.26 -9.45 1.17
N GLY A 203 -4.79 -9.20 2.37
CA GLY A 203 -5.53 -9.37 3.62
C GLY A 203 -4.93 -10.45 4.53
N ASP A 204 -4.68 -10.10 5.79
CA ASP A 204 -4.16 -10.96 6.87
C ASP A 204 -2.83 -11.68 6.58
N ILE A 205 -2.03 -11.13 5.67
CA ILE A 205 -0.68 -11.62 5.39
C ILE A 205 0.27 -10.88 6.34
N SER A 206 0.81 -11.60 7.32
CA SER A 206 1.62 -11.05 8.42
C SER A 206 3.01 -11.67 8.55
N ASP A 207 3.25 -12.80 7.88
CA ASP A 207 4.48 -13.58 7.93
C ASP A 207 4.55 -14.55 6.73
N THR A 208 5.64 -15.30 6.66
CA THR A 208 5.87 -16.31 5.61
C THR A 208 4.80 -17.42 5.59
N ASN A 209 4.29 -17.84 6.74
CA ASN A 209 3.31 -18.93 6.81
C ASN A 209 1.95 -18.48 6.28
N SER A 210 1.47 -17.31 6.71
CA SER A 210 0.24 -16.71 6.17
C SER A 210 0.37 -16.39 4.69
N ALA A 211 1.54 -15.97 4.21
CA ALA A 211 1.82 -15.73 2.80
C ALA A 211 1.74 -17.03 1.97
N LYS A 212 2.36 -18.13 2.43
CA LYS A 212 2.26 -19.46 1.80
C LYS A 212 0.81 -19.94 1.72
N THR A 213 0.08 -19.81 2.82
CA THR A 213 -1.33 -20.23 2.89
C THR A 213 -2.20 -19.39 1.95
N ALA A 214 -2.02 -18.07 1.95
CA ALA A 214 -2.77 -17.17 1.09
C ALA A 214 -2.55 -17.48 -0.41
N LEU A 215 -1.31 -17.70 -0.84
CA LEU A 215 -1.00 -18.09 -2.23
C LEU A 215 -1.62 -19.45 -2.59
N LYS A 216 -1.48 -20.45 -1.70
CA LYS A 216 -2.03 -21.80 -1.91
C LYS A 216 -3.55 -21.78 -2.03
N GLU A 217 -4.24 -21.09 -1.13
CA GLU A 217 -5.71 -21.06 -1.11
C GLU A 217 -6.32 -20.23 -2.23
N SER A 218 -5.68 -19.09 -2.57
CA SER A 218 -6.19 -18.17 -3.58
C SER A 218 -5.80 -18.53 -5.00
N THR A 219 -4.75 -19.33 -5.20
CA THR A 219 -4.08 -19.55 -6.50
C THR A 219 -3.60 -18.25 -7.18
N ALA A 220 -3.42 -17.18 -6.41
CA ALA A 220 -2.99 -15.88 -6.92
C ALA A 220 -1.53 -15.90 -7.41
N ASP A 221 -1.20 -14.99 -8.34
CA ASP A 221 0.12 -14.86 -8.94
C ASP A 221 1.15 -14.16 -8.03
N GLY A 222 0.66 -13.43 -7.02
CA GLY A 222 1.47 -12.73 -6.05
C GLY A 222 0.65 -12.30 -4.84
N LEU A 223 1.29 -11.59 -3.92
CA LEU A 223 0.67 -11.16 -2.67
C LEU A 223 0.94 -9.70 -2.35
N MET A 224 0.03 -9.08 -1.58
CA MET A 224 0.18 -7.71 -1.11
C MET A 224 0.07 -7.66 0.41
N VAL A 225 1.11 -7.10 1.05
CA VAL A 225 1.16 -6.92 2.51
C VAL A 225 0.64 -5.54 2.88
N GLY A 226 -0.22 -5.48 3.89
CA GLY A 226 -0.74 -4.23 4.45
C GLY A 226 -0.22 -3.98 5.87
N ARG A 227 -1.11 -3.93 6.83
CA ARG A 227 -0.86 -3.50 8.21
C ARG A 227 0.28 -4.21 8.94
N ALA A 228 0.61 -5.42 8.57
CA ALA A 228 1.69 -6.20 9.19
C ALA A 228 3.10 -5.58 8.99
N ILE A 229 3.27 -4.67 7.99
CA ILE A 229 4.55 -3.98 7.76
C ILE A 229 4.85 -2.91 8.81
N ARG A 230 3.87 -2.51 9.61
CA ARG A 230 4.05 -1.48 10.65
C ARG A 230 5.05 -1.94 11.69
N GLY A 231 6.08 -1.13 11.93
CA GLY A 231 7.21 -1.48 12.81
C GLY A 231 8.19 -2.51 12.23
N ARG A 232 7.90 -3.06 11.03
CA ARG A 232 8.70 -4.10 10.37
C ARG A 232 8.86 -3.82 8.87
N PRO A 233 9.51 -2.72 8.46
CA PRO A 233 9.61 -2.33 7.03
C PRO A 233 10.35 -3.36 6.16
N TRP A 234 11.09 -4.29 6.76
CA TRP A 234 11.78 -5.40 6.10
C TRP A 234 10.89 -6.62 5.81
N LEU A 235 9.63 -6.63 6.26
CA LEU A 235 8.74 -7.80 6.18
C LEU A 235 8.54 -8.32 4.75
N LEU A 236 8.48 -7.43 3.74
CA LEU A 236 8.39 -7.86 2.35
C LEU A 236 9.62 -8.69 1.94
N ASN A 237 10.80 -8.27 2.39
CA ASN A 237 12.05 -8.98 2.09
C ASN A 237 12.13 -10.33 2.83
N GLU A 238 11.71 -10.39 4.10
CA GLU A 238 11.65 -11.66 4.84
C GLU A 238 10.79 -12.68 4.08
N ILE A 239 9.57 -12.29 3.72
CA ILE A 239 8.65 -13.16 2.97
C ILE A 239 9.23 -13.55 1.61
N ALA A 240 9.85 -12.61 0.89
CA ALA A 240 10.43 -12.87 -0.42
C ALA A 240 11.65 -13.80 -0.36
N ALA A 241 12.50 -13.65 0.65
CA ALA A 241 13.63 -14.54 0.88
C ALA A 241 13.16 -15.98 1.13
N ASP A 242 12.18 -16.15 2.01
CA ASP A 242 11.68 -17.46 2.41
C ASP A 242 10.85 -18.17 1.32
N LEU A 243 10.10 -17.41 0.50
CA LEU A 243 9.22 -17.99 -0.54
C LEU A 243 9.92 -18.18 -1.88
N TRP A 244 10.82 -17.27 -2.25
CA TRP A 244 11.36 -17.22 -3.61
C TRP A 244 12.90 -17.19 -3.66
N GLY A 245 13.58 -17.38 -2.49
CA GLY A 245 15.04 -17.44 -2.41
C GLY A 245 15.74 -16.11 -2.72
N PHE A 246 15.06 -14.98 -2.47
CA PHE A 246 15.69 -13.65 -2.59
C PHE A 246 16.72 -13.44 -1.49
N GLN A 247 17.68 -12.57 -1.76
CA GLN A 247 18.66 -12.22 -0.75
C GLN A 247 17.95 -11.65 0.48
N LYS A 248 18.18 -12.26 1.64
CA LYS A 248 17.69 -11.74 2.93
C LYS A 248 18.57 -10.58 3.38
N TYR A 249 17.95 -9.42 3.53
CA TYR A 249 18.60 -8.26 4.12
C TYR A 249 18.39 -8.30 5.62
N ASN A 250 19.44 -8.63 6.36
CA ASN A 250 19.44 -8.53 7.81
C ASN A 250 19.63 -7.08 8.24
N LEU A 251 18.98 -6.68 9.32
CA LEU A 251 19.15 -5.34 9.91
C LEU A 251 20.64 -5.05 10.21
N VAL A 252 21.39 -6.08 10.63
CA VAL A 252 22.83 -6.00 10.91
C VAL A 252 23.68 -5.64 9.68
N GLY A 253 23.23 -5.95 8.47
CA GLY A 253 23.94 -5.60 7.21
C GLY A 253 23.47 -4.30 6.56
N SER A 254 22.37 -3.72 7.04
CA SER A 254 21.77 -2.46 6.55
C SER A 254 21.86 -1.32 7.57
N GLY A 255 22.65 -1.45 8.62
CA GLY A 255 22.65 -0.58 9.80
C GLY A 255 21.79 -1.15 10.93
N SER A 256 21.91 -0.55 12.11
CA SER A 256 21.14 -0.96 13.29
C SER A 256 19.65 -0.60 13.16
N LEU A 257 18.81 -1.25 13.95
CA LEU A 257 17.40 -0.85 14.07
C LEU A 257 17.27 0.61 14.51
N THR A 258 18.16 1.05 15.38
CA THR A 258 18.27 2.44 15.85
C THR A 258 18.49 3.40 14.67
N GLU A 259 19.47 3.12 13.81
CA GLU A 259 19.78 3.94 12.63
C GLU A 259 18.60 4.00 11.65
N LEU A 260 17.92 2.87 11.42
CA LEU A 260 16.73 2.83 10.58
C LEU A 260 15.61 3.73 11.13
N ILE A 261 15.34 3.65 12.43
CA ILE A 261 14.28 4.43 13.08
C ILE A 261 14.63 5.92 13.06
N VAL A 262 15.87 6.27 13.42
CA VAL A 262 16.36 7.65 13.42
C VAL A 262 16.26 8.25 12.02
N SER A 263 16.78 7.56 11.01
CA SER A 263 16.74 8.07 9.63
C SER A 263 15.32 8.19 9.07
N HIS A 264 14.40 7.28 9.43
CA HIS A 264 12.99 7.42 9.06
C HIS A 264 12.34 8.64 9.73
N TYR A 265 12.65 8.87 11.01
CA TYR A 265 12.16 10.03 11.72
C TYR A 265 12.66 11.34 11.10
N GLU A 266 13.96 11.42 10.77
CA GLU A 266 14.56 12.58 10.11
C GLU A 266 13.98 12.83 8.71
N ASP A 267 13.73 11.76 7.93
CA ASP A 267 13.08 11.87 6.61
C ASP A 267 11.63 12.39 6.73
N ILE A 268 10.88 11.94 7.74
CA ILE A 268 9.55 12.48 8.05
C ILE A 268 9.62 13.98 8.39
N LEU A 269 10.58 14.40 9.22
CA LEU A 269 10.75 15.82 9.55
C LEU A 269 11.13 16.66 8.32
N SER A 270 12.01 16.14 7.48
CA SER A 270 12.40 16.80 6.23
C SER A 270 11.21 16.95 5.27
N PHE A 271 10.37 15.94 5.18
CA PHE A 271 9.24 15.92 4.26
C PHE A 271 8.05 16.78 4.70
N TYR A 272 7.70 16.73 5.99
CA TYR A 272 6.52 17.42 6.54
C TYR A 272 6.84 18.71 7.30
N GLY A 273 8.12 19.00 7.53
CA GLY A 273 8.55 20.03 8.48
C GLY A 273 8.45 19.58 9.95
N ASN A 274 9.09 20.32 10.84
CA ASN A 274 9.23 19.88 12.24
C ASN A 274 7.88 19.71 12.96
N GLU A 275 6.99 20.69 12.85
CA GLU A 275 5.73 20.71 13.60
C GLU A 275 4.79 19.57 13.20
N LEU A 276 4.52 19.41 11.89
CA LEU A 276 3.67 18.33 11.40
C LEU A 276 4.40 16.99 11.45
N GLY A 277 5.70 16.98 11.12
CA GLY A 277 6.52 15.77 11.08
C GLY A 277 6.57 15.04 12.42
N VAL A 278 6.75 15.75 13.54
CA VAL A 278 6.69 15.15 14.90
C VAL A 278 5.36 14.43 15.11
N ARG A 279 4.25 15.05 14.75
CA ARG A 279 2.91 14.45 14.91
C ARG A 279 2.70 13.24 14.01
N VAL A 280 3.14 13.32 12.74
CA VAL A 280 3.05 12.22 11.77
C VAL A 280 3.91 11.04 12.21
N ALA A 281 5.11 11.29 12.73
CA ALA A 281 6.05 10.25 13.14
C ALA A 281 5.54 9.41 14.32
N ARG A 282 4.75 9.97 15.25
CA ARG A 282 4.31 9.29 16.48
C ARG A 282 3.79 7.86 16.24
N LYS A 283 2.98 7.65 15.23
CA LYS A 283 2.45 6.33 14.92
C LYS A 283 3.54 5.34 14.48
N HIS A 284 4.49 5.78 13.64
CA HIS A 284 5.60 4.94 13.18
C HIS A 284 6.54 4.59 14.33
N LEU A 285 6.91 5.59 15.14
CA LEU A 285 7.70 5.38 16.35
C LEU A 285 6.99 4.44 17.34
N GLY A 286 5.67 4.61 17.52
CA GLY A 286 4.87 3.70 18.33
C GLY A 286 4.95 2.24 17.87
N TRP A 287 4.87 1.98 16.56
CA TRP A 287 4.98 0.63 16.01
C TRP A 287 6.40 0.05 16.11
N TYR A 288 7.44 0.86 15.89
CA TYR A 288 8.82 0.40 16.10
C TYR A 288 9.08 0.03 17.56
N MET A 289 8.62 0.86 18.49
CA MET A 289 8.75 0.61 19.92
C MET A 289 7.94 -0.62 20.37
N GLU A 290 6.76 -0.84 19.79
CA GLU A 290 5.96 -2.04 20.03
C GLU A 290 6.71 -3.30 19.55
N TYR A 291 7.24 -3.28 18.33
CA TYR A 291 8.03 -4.37 17.78
C TYR A 291 9.30 -4.63 18.62
N GLY A 292 10.02 -3.58 19.02
CA GLY A 292 11.22 -3.66 19.86
C GLY A 292 10.93 -3.96 21.33
N GLY A 293 9.68 -4.15 21.75
CA GLY A 293 9.33 -4.46 23.14
C GLY A 293 9.65 -3.32 24.12
N VAL A 294 9.66 -2.05 23.70
CA VAL A 294 9.98 -0.89 24.53
C VAL A 294 8.93 -0.72 25.65
N LEU A 295 9.39 -0.45 26.88
CA LEU A 295 8.52 -0.26 28.04
C LEU A 295 7.51 0.88 27.84
N SER A 296 6.36 0.76 28.46
CA SER A 296 5.26 1.72 28.29
C SER A 296 5.60 3.14 28.73
N GLU A 297 6.46 3.30 29.73
CA GLU A 297 6.93 4.59 30.22
C GLU A 297 7.79 5.31 29.19
N ASP A 298 8.79 4.62 28.63
CA ASP A 298 9.67 5.15 27.58
C ASP A 298 8.86 5.50 26.33
N ARG A 299 7.92 4.62 25.93
CA ARG A 299 7.00 4.88 24.81
C ARG A 299 6.22 6.16 25.03
N ARG A 300 5.64 6.35 26.22
CA ARG A 300 4.88 7.55 26.54
C ARG A 300 5.77 8.80 26.49
N SER A 301 6.96 8.72 27.08
CA SER A 301 7.94 9.83 27.08
C SER A 301 8.33 10.28 25.68
N ILE A 302 8.52 9.33 24.74
CA ILE A 302 8.88 9.63 23.34
C ILE A 302 7.67 10.19 22.57
N LEU A 303 6.51 9.54 22.68
CA LEU A 303 5.33 9.89 21.88
C LEU A 303 4.68 11.22 22.31
N THR A 304 4.92 11.71 23.52
CA THR A 304 4.43 13.01 23.98
C THR A 304 5.44 14.14 23.82
N GLU A 305 6.70 13.83 23.46
CA GLU A 305 7.72 14.87 23.22
C GLU A 305 7.40 15.63 21.93
N GLU A 306 7.59 16.95 21.96
CA GLU A 306 7.29 17.86 20.84
C GLU A 306 8.56 18.43 20.21
N ILE A 307 9.70 18.35 20.91
CA ILE A 307 10.97 18.89 20.45
C ILE A 307 11.72 17.81 19.66
N PRO A 308 11.92 17.97 18.31
CA PRO A 308 12.54 16.94 17.47
C PRO A 308 13.86 16.38 18.00
N LYS A 309 14.76 17.26 18.44
CA LYS A 309 16.08 16.85 18.99
C LYS A 309 15.95 15.99 20.24
N LYS A 310 14.96 16.26 21.11
CA LYS A 310 14.72 15.45 22.30
C LYS A 310 14.13 14.08 21.94
N VAL A 311 13.24 14.02 20.94
CA VAL A 311 12.74 12.73 20.42
C VAL A 311 13.91 11.89 19.91
N LEU A 312 14.80 12.45 19.09
CA LEU A 312 16.00 11.77 18.58
C LEU A 312 16.91 11.23 19.69
N SER A 313 17.21 12.07 20.69
CA SER A 313 18.03 11.65 21.85
C SER A 313 17.41 10.47 22.59
N LYS A 314 16.11 10.55 22.90
CA LYS A 314 15.38 9.48 23.59
C LYS A 314 15.32 8.19 22.77
N LEU A 315 15.11 8.28 21.45
CA LEU A 315 15.11 7.11 20.56
C LEU A 315 16.47 6.39 20.59
N LYS A 316 17.57 7.12 20.44
CA LYS A 316 18.92 6.56 20.52
C LYS A 316 19.13 5.85 21.83
N THR A 317 18.88 6.52 22.97
CA THR A 317 19.06 5.92 24.29
C THR A 317 18.27 4.60 24.43
N VAL A 318 17.00 4.58 24.01
CA VAL A 318 16.13 3.41 24.22
C VAL A 318 16.52 2.23 23.33
N PHE A 319 16.91 2.48 22.07
CA PHE A 319 17.22 1.40 21.13
C PHE A 319 18.67 0.94 21.20
N GLU A 320 19.67 1.83 21.41
CA GLU A 320 21.08 1.45 21.61
C GLU A 320 21.26 0.57 22.84
N PHE A 321 20.57 0.86 23.94
CA PHE A 321 20.60 0.01 25.14
C PHE A 321 20.10 -1.42 24.88
N ARG A 322 19.20 -1.61 23.90
CA ARG A 322 18.64 -2.91 23.55
C ARG A 322 19.44 -3.67 22.51
N GLU A 323 20.19 -2.98 21.67
CA GLU A 323 21.13 -3.62 20.75
C GLU A 323 22.39 -4.14 21.45
N ALA A 324 22.70 -3.58 22.63
CA ALA A 324 23.83 -3.99 23.47
C ALA A 324 23.49 -5.11 24.48
N ALA A 325 22.19 -5.41 24.70
CA ALA A 325 21.72 -6.44 25.62
C ALA A 325 21.35 -7.73 24.88
#